data_19a32bfd7da2d52f44ead0415f9994a1
#
_entry.id   19a32bfd7da2d52f44ead0415f9994a1
#
_cell.length_a   1.000
_cell.length_b   1.000
_cell.length_c   1.000
_cell.angle_alpha   90.00
_cell.angle_beta   90.00
_cell.angle_gamma   90.00
#
_symmetry.space_group_name_H-M   'P 1'
#
loop_
_entity.id
_entity.type
_entity.pdbx_description
1 polymer ?
#
loop_
_entity_poly.entity_id
_entity_poly.type
_entity_poly.pdbx_seq_one_letter_code
_entity_poly.pdbx_strand_id
1 'polypeptide(L)'
;MKVRVITAVIGIIAVLLLVWLGGVFFSGAVLAVALLAVHEYNKMLKNINVHVVVPLIAAAQLVLIGAASFGSLKVFLGMIPLCLVLLLCPILKLNQDKMTSLIYTVFGSFYFGIGFGALILLRRNADLITQSSLWMEPGIFLVMFALVDTWASDSFAYLVGRRFGRHKMTPHISPNKTVEGLLGGVAGCIILGTIVAWAFGYNVFYGFIMSLMASVMAPIGDLFESYMKRACDVK
;
A
#
# COMPACT_ATOMS: atom_id res chain seq x y z
N MET A 1 -4.71 27.03 4.03
CA MET A 1 -3.38 26.42 3.81
C MET A 1 -2.73 25.97 5.13
N LYS A 2 -2.66 26.79 6.17
CA LYS A 2 -1.98 26.48 7.45
C LYS A 2 -2.47 25.17 8.11
N VAL A 3 -3.78 24.94 8.20
CA VAL A 3 -4.35 23.72 8.82
C VAL A 3 -3.92 22.44 8.08
N ARG A 4 -3.92 22.45 6.75
CA ARG A 4 -3.50 21.29 5.95
C ARG A 4 -2.03 20.94 6.14
N VAL A 5 -1.17 21.95 6.26
CA VAL A 5 0.26 21.75 6.52
C VAL A 5 0.48 21.18 7.92
N ILE A 6 -0.23 21.72 8.93
CA ILE A 6 -0.11 21.25 10.32
C ILE A 6 -0.57 19.79 10.43
N THR A 7 -1.73 19.44 9.83
CA THR A 7 -2.21 18.05 9.85
C THR A 7 -1.28 17.08 9.13
N ALA A 8 -0.68 17.49 8.00
CA ALA A 8 0.31 16.69 7.30
C ALA A 8 1.57 16.44 8.15
N VAL A 9 2.10 17.49 8.78
CA VAL A 9 3.29 17.39 9.65
C VAL A 9 3.01 16.47 10.85
N ILE A 10 1.86 16.66 11.51
CA ILE A 10 1.47 15.79 12.63
C ILE A 10 1.33 14.33 12.15
N GLY A 11 0.72 14.11 10.98
CA GLY A 11 0.57 12.78 10.40
C GLY A 11 1.92 12.12 10.10
N ILE A 12 2.86 12.86 9.51
CA ILE A 12 4.21 12.36 9.25
C ILE A 12 4.92 11.99 10.55
N ILE A 13 4.89 12.87 11.55
CA ILE A 13 5.53 12.60 12.86
C ILE A 13 4.90 11.36 13.52
N ALA A 14 3.58 11.21 13.47
CA ALA A 14 2.89 10.04 14.01
C ALA A 14 3.30 8.75 13.31
N VAL A 15 3.39 8.75 11.97
CA VAL A 15 3.85 7.59 11.19
C VAL A 15 5.29 7.23 11.55
N LEU A 16 6.20 8.23 11.60
CA LEU A 16 7.59 8.01 11.96
C LEU A 16 7.73 7.41 13.36
N LEU A 17 6.98 7.93 14.33
CA LEU A 17 6.95 7.42 15.71
C LEU A 17 6.45 5.96 15.74
N LEU A 18 5.38 5.63 15.04
CA LEU A 18 4.83 4.28 14.97
C LEU A 18 5.80 3.30 14.33
N VAL A 19 6.47 3.69 13.24
CA VAL A 19 7.51 2.88 12.60
C VAL A 19 8.68 2.65 13.55
N TRP A 20 9.08 3.67 14.31
CA TRP A 20 10.17 3.57 15.29
C TRP A 20 9.79 2.64 16.47
N LEU A 21 8.60 2.80 17.03
CA LEU A 21 8.10 1.95 18.12
C LEU A 21 7.97 0.48 17.68
N GLY A 22 7.56 0.22 16.44
CA GLY A 22 7.44 -1.14 15.89
C GLY A 22 6.45 -2.02 16.66
N GLY A 23 6.67 -3.35 16.56
CA GLY A 23 5.93 -4.35 17.36
C GLY A 23 4.41 -4.19 17.31
N VAL A 24 3.77 -4.34 18.47
CA VAL A 24 2.30 -4.30 18.61
C VAL A 24 1.73 -2.92 18.30
N PHE A 25 2.46 -1.84 18.60
CA PHE A 25 2.01 -0.47 18.34
C PHE A 25 1.90 -0.20 16.82
N PHE A 26 2.91 -0.58 16.06
CA PHE A 26 2.90 -0.46 14.61
C PHE A 26 1.82 -1.34 13.98
N SER A 27 1.75 -2.62 14.39
CA SER A 27 0.75 -3.56 13.88
C SER A 27 -0.69 -3.13 14.22
N GLY A 28 -0.92 -2.61 15.42
CA GLY A 28 -2.21 -2.08 15.83
C GLY A 28 -2.64 -0.85 15.03
N ALA A 29 -1.70 0.06 14.77
CA ALA A 29 -1.96 1.23 13.93
C ALA A 29 -2.26 0.83 12.48
N VAL A 30 -1.49 -0.10 11.91
CA VAL A 30 -1.74 -0.64 10.56
C VAL A 30 -3.10 -1.32 10.48
N LEU A 31 -3.49 -2.11 11.48
CA LEU A 31 -4.82 -2.71 11.56
C LEU A 31 -5.93 -1.66 11.61
N ALA A 32 -5.77 -0.61 12.42
CA ALA A 32 -6.73 0.49 12.50
C ALA A 32 -6.92 1.18 11.14
N VAL A 33 -5.81 1.48 10.43
CA VAL A 33 -5.84 2.05 9.07
C VAL A 33 -6.50 1.08 8.09
N ALA A 34 -6.21 -0.22 8.16
CA ALA A 34 -6.84 -1.24 7.32
C ALA A 34 -8.36 -1.29 7.50
N LEU A 35 -8.84 -1.23 8.74
CA LEU A 35 -10.28 -1.22 9.04
C LEU A 35 -10.96 0.07 8.57
N LEU A 36 -10.29 1.22 8.67
CA LEU A 36 -10.77 2.48 8.09
C LEU A 36 -10.84 2.39 6.56
N ALA A 37 -9.84 1.81 5.92
CA ALA A 37 -9.84 1.60 4.46
C ALA A 37 -10.99 0.68 4.02
N VAL A 38 -11.28 -0.39 4.78
CA VAL A 38 -12.45 -1.26 4.55
C VAL A 38 -13.75 -0.49 4.68
N HIS A 39 -13.86 0.41 5.67
CA HIS A 39 -15.05 1.26 5.84
C HIS A 39 -15.27 2.17 4.62
N GLU A 40 -14.24 2.87 4.17
CA GLU A 40 -14.32 3.74 2.99
C GLU A 40 -14.60 2.94 1.70
N TYR A 41 -13.99 1.76 1.57
CA TYR A 41 -14.25 0.85 0.45
C TYR A 41 -15.74 0.44 0.38
N ASN A 42 -16.33 0.05 1.51
CA ASN A 42 -17.76 -0.27 1.58
C ASN A 42 -18.64 0.93 1.23
N LYS A 43 -18.28 2.14 1.71
CA LYS A 43 -19.01 3.38 1.39
C LYS A 43 -18.94 3.69 -0.11
N MET A 44 -17.79 3.51 -0.72
CA MET A 44 -17.58 3.72 -2.16
C MET A 44 -18.43 2.76 -3.00
N LEU A 45 -18.45 1.46 -2.66
CA LEU A 45 -19.22 0.44 -3.38
C LEU A 45 -20.73 0.63 -3.27
N LYS A 46 -21.23 1.19 -2.17
CA LYS A 46 -22.65 1.51 -2.01
C LYS A 46 -23.17 2.49 -3.08
N ASN A 47 -22.33 3.36 -3.62
CA ASN A 47 -22.73 4.30 -4.68
C ASN A 47 -23.15 3.57 -5.98
N ILE A 48 -22.60 2.38 -6.22
CA ILE A 48 -22.96 1.54 -7.37
C ILE A 48 -23.87 0.36 -6.98
N ASN A 49 -24.56 0.48 -5.83
CA ASN A 49 -25.47 -0.53 -5.29
C ASN A 49 -24.83 -1.91 -5.03
N VAL A 50 -23.51 -1.96 -4.79
CA VAL A 50 -22.80 -3.17 -4.40
C VAL A 50 -22.63 -3.20 -2.89
N HIS A 51 -23.12 -4.27 -2.27
CA HIS A 51 -23.06 -4.47 -0.81
C HIS A 51 -22.06 -5.56 -0.47
N VAL A 52 -20.91 -5.20 0.10
CA VAL A 52 -19.92 -6.17 0.59
C VAL A 52 -20.22 -6.63 2.01
N VAL A 53 -19.75 -7.81 2.35
CA VAL A 53 -19.90 -8.37 3.70
C VAL A 53 -18.75 -7.85 4.57
N VAL A 54 -18.91 -6.63 5.11
CA VAL A 54 -17.90 -5.92 5.92
C VAL A 54 -17.33 -6.78 7.05
N PRO A 55 -18.13 -7.55 7.84
CA PRO A 55 -17.57 -8.39 8.89
C PRO A 55 -16.61 -9.46 8.38
N LEU A 56 -16.84 -10.02 7.18
CA LEU A 56 -15.91 -10.99 6.58
C LEU A 56 -14.61 -10.34 6.16
N ILE A 57 -14.67 -9.14 5.55
CA ILE A 57 -13.46 -8.39 5.19
C ILE A 57 -12.67 -8.04 6.47
N ALA A 58 -13.34 -7.56 7.51
CA ALA A 58 -12.70 -7.23 8.79
C ALA A 58 -12.07 -8.46 9.45
N ALA A 59 -12.75 -9.61 9.45
CA ALA A 59 -12.18 -10.87 9.94
C ALA A 59 -10.95 -11.29 9.14
N ALA A 60 -10.98 -11.18 7.82
CA ALA A 60 -9.80 -11.44 6.98
C ALA A 60 -8.63 -10.50 7.32
N GLN A 61 -8.90 -9.19 7.59
CA GLN A 61 -7.85 -8.27 8.05
C GLN A 61 -7.24 -8.73 9.38
N LEU A 62 -8.07 -9.12 10.35
CA LEU A 62 -7.58 -9.62 11.65
C LEU A 62 -6.69 -10.85 11.47
N VAL A 63 -7.08 -11.80 10.62
CA VAL A 63 -6.30 -13.02 10.37
C VAL A 63 -5.00 -12.70 9.63
N LEU A 64 -5.04 -11.98 8.51
CA LEU A 64 -3.85 -11.72 7.69
C LEU A 64 -2.88 -10.77 8.40
N ILE A 65 -3.36 -9.68 8.99
CA ILE A 65 -2.52 -8.74 9.75
C ILE A 65 -2.01 -9.41 11.03
N GLY A 66 -2.82 -10.22 11.71
CA GLY A 66 -2.39 -11.01 12.85
C GLY A 66 -1.29 -12.01 12.48
N ALA A 67 -1.45 -12.74 11.37
CA ALA A 67 -0.42 -13.64 10.85
C ALA A 67 0.89 -12.92 10.50
N ALA A 68 0.81 -11.73 9.90
CA ALA A 68 1.96 -10.89 9.63
C ALA A 68 2.62 -10.35 10.92
N SER A 69 1.81 -10.05 11.96
CA SER A 69 2.27 -9.46 13.21
C SER A 69 2.95 -10.46 14.16
N PHE A 70 2.46 -11.68 14.22
CA PHE A 70 2.90 -12.69 15.20
C PHE A 70 3.52 -13.93 14.55
N GLY A 71 3.22 -14.19 13.28
CA GLY A 71 3.74 -15.32 12.52
C GLY A 71 5.04 -15.01 11.76
N SER A 72 5.53 -16.04 11.06
CA SER A 72 6.58 -15.89 10.04
C SER A 72 5.98 -15.60 8.67
N LEU A 73 6.84 -15.27 7.69
CA LEU A 73 6.42 -15.15 6.29
C LEU A 73 5.67 -16.40 5.79
N LYS A 74 6.12 -17.60 6.19
CA LYS A 74 5.47 -18.87 5.83
C LYS A 74 4.06 -18.97 6.41
N VAL A 75 3.86 -18.54 7.66
CA VAL A 75 2.53 -18.49 8.30
C VAL A 75 1.63 -17.50 7.57
N PHE A 76 2.11 -16.31 7.28
CA PHE A 76 1.35 -15.32 6.52
C PHE A 76 0.90 -15.85 5.15
N LEU A 77 1.83 -16.43 4.38
CA LEU A 77 1.52 -17.01 3.07
C LEU A 77 0.54 -18.18 3.17
N GLY A 78 0.66 -19.01 4.22
CA GLY A 78 -0.27 -20.12 4.48
C GLY A 78 -1.69 -19.66 4.88
N MET A 79 -1.83 -18.47 5.49
CA MET A 79 -3.14 -17.92 5.83
C MET A 79 -3.91 -17.37 4.61
N ILE A 80 -3.23 -17.03 3.51
CA ILE A 80 -3.89 -16.53 2.29
C ILE A 80 -4.88 -17.56 1.73
N PRO A 81 -4.49 -18.81 1.39
CA PRO A 81 -5.43 -19.81 0.89
C PRO A 81 -6.48 -20.20 1.94
N LEU A 82 -6.14 -20.22 3.22
CA LEU A 82 -7.12 -20.47 4.28
C LEU A 82 -8.19 -19.38 4.32
N CYS A 83 -7.82 -18.12 4.26
CA CYS A 83 -8.75 -17.00 4.16
C CYS A 83 -9.63 -17.12 2.91
N LEU A 84 -9.07 -17.52 1.76
CA LEU A 84 -9.84 -17.71 0.54
C LEU A 84 -10.93 -18.76 0.75
N VAL A 85 -10.59 -19.92 1.30
CA VAL A 85 -11.58 -20.98 1.60
C VAL A 85 -12.68 -20.46 2.52
N LEU A 86 -12.33 -19.78 3.60
CA LEU A 86 -13.30 -19.21 4.55
C LEU A 86 -14.20 -18.15 3.91
N LEU A 87 -13.65 -17.30 3.03
CA LEU A 87 -14.41 -16.27 2.31
C LEU A 87 -15.35 -16.88 1.25
N LEU A 88 -15.01 -18.05 0.72
CA LEU A 88 -15.84 -18.78 -0.25
C LEU A 88 -16.91 -19.66 0.40
N CYS A 89 -16.77 -20.02 1.69
CA CYS A 89 -17.79 -20.81 2.40
C CYS A 89 -19.23 -20.26 2.30
N PRO A 90 -19.50 -18.94 2.35
CA PRO A 90 -20.83 -18.40 2.17
C PRO A 90 -21.48 -18.70 0.82
N ILE A 91 -20.68 -19.05 -0.22
CA ILE A 91 -21.20 -19.43 -1.55
C ILE A 91 -22.21 -20.56 -1.45
N LEU A 92 -22.00 -21.51 -0.55
CA LEU A 92 -22.88 -22.65 -0.35
C LEU A 92 -24.32 -22.25 0.04
N LYS A 93 -24.53 -20.99 0.47
CA LYS A 93 -25.83 -20.44 0.90
C LYS A 93 -26.29 -19.22 0.08
N LEU A 94 -25.53 -18.82 -0.97
CA LEU A 94 -25.83 -17.63 -1.75
C LEU A 94 -26.62 -17.96 -3.01
N ASN A 95 -27.65 -17.13 -3.28
CA ASN A 95 -28.32 -17.07 -4.58
C ASN A 95 -27.42 -16.36 -5.60
N GLN A 96 -27.63 -16.59 -6.90
CA GLN A 96 -26.84 -16.02 -7.99
C GLN A 96 -26.74 -14.48 -7.95
N ASP A 97 -27.77 -13.80 -7.46
CA ASP A 97 -27.83 -12.32 -7.34
C ASP A 97 -26.75 -11.72 -6.40
N LYS A 98 -26.11 -12.55 -5.57
CA LYS A 98 -25.10 -12.11 -4.59
C LYS A 98 -23.66 -12.36 -5.05
N MET A 99 -23.44 -12.84 -6.28
CA MET A 99 -22.11 -13.15 -6.81
C MET A 99 -21.21 -11.89 -6.87
N THR A 100 -21.74 -10.76 -7.32
CA THR A 100 -21.01 -9.49 -7.36
C THR A 100 -20.56 -9.06 -5.96
N SER A 101 -21.44 -9.14 -4.98
CA SER A 101 -21.12 -8.84 -3.57
C SER A 101 -19.97 -9.70 -3.05
N LEU A 102 -19.97 -11.00 -3.38
CA LEU A 102 -18.91 -11.91 -2.97
C LEU A 102 -17.57 -11.58 -3.64
N ILE A 103 -17.56 -11.33 -4.95
CA ILE A 103 -16.32 -10.97 -5.68
C ILE A 103 -15.66 -9.74 -5.05
N TYR A 104 -16.43 -8.68 -4.79
CA TYR A 104 -15.88 -7.47 -4.15
C TYR A 104 -15.50 -7.71 -2.68
N THR A 105 -16.18 -8.62 -1.96
CA THR A 105 -15.80 -8.99 -0.59
C THR A 105 -14.45 -9.72 -0.59
N VAL A 106 -14.26 -10.71 -1.46
CA VAL A 106 -13.00 -11.45 -1.61
C VAL A 106 -11.89 -10.52 -2.06
N PHE A 107 -12.15 -9.71 -3.10
CA PHE A 107 -11.17 -8.73 -3.60
C PHE A 107 -10.71 -7.78 -2.49
N GLY A 108 -11.64 -7.11 -1.78
CA GLY A 108 -11.29 -6.17 -0.71
C GLY A 108 -10.52 -6.84 0.44
N SER A 109 -10.87 -8.09 0.77
CA SER A 109 -10.19 -8.86 1.81
C SER A 109 -8.71 -9.06 1.50
N PHE A 110 -8.37 -9.46 0.28
CA PHE A 110 -6.99 -9.71 -0.13
C PHE A 110 -6.24 -8.43 -0.48
N TYR A 111 -6.89 -7.48 -1.15
CA TYR A 111 -6.27 -6.21 -1.54
C TYR A 111 -5.71 -5.47 -0.32
N PHE A 112 -6.52 -5.28 0.71
CA PHE A 112 -6.07 -4.62 1.93
C PHE A 112 -5.23 -5.56 2.80
N GLY A 113 -5.64 -6.81 2.99
CA GLY A 113 -4.96 -7.75 3.89
C GLY A 113 -3.54 -8.08 3.47
N ILE A 114 -3.30 -8.30 2.17
CA ILE A 114 -1.96 -8.53 1.64
C ILE A 114 -1.13 -7.26 1.69
N GLY A 115 -1.67 -6.11 1.27
CA GLY A 115 -0.95 -4.85 1.26
C GLY A 115 -0.49 -4.42 2.66
N PHE A 116 -1.40 -4.37 3.62
CA PHE A 116 -1.07 -4.00 5.00
C PHE A 116 -0.27 -5.08 5.73
N GLY A 117 -0.52 -6.37 5.44
CA GLY A 117 0.29 -7.46 5.96
C GLY A 117 1.73 -7.42 5.46
N ALA A 118 1.95 -7.11 4.18
CA ALA A 118 3.29 -6.94 3.62
C ALA A 118 4.04 -5.79 4.29
N LEU A 119 3.37 -4.67 4.59
CA LEU A 119 3.98 -3.54 5.30
C LEU A 119 4.48 -3.94 6.70
N ILE A 120 3.72 -4.76 7.43
CA ILE A 120 4.13 -5.30 8.73
C ILE A 120 5.31 -6.26 8.59
N LEU A 121 5.28 -7.13 7.57
CA LEU A 121 6.38 -8.05 7.30
C LEU A 121 7.67 -7.32 6.94
N LEU A 122 7.61 -6.23 6.18
CA LEU A 122 8.77 -5.37 5.92
C LEU A 122 9.38 -4.83 7.22
N ARG A 123 8.53 -4.40 8.17
CA ARG A 123 9.01 -3.88 9.46
C ARG A 123 9.63 -4.96 10.35
N ARG A 124 9.15 -6.20 10.26
CA ARG A 124 9.56 -7.30 11.15
C ARG A 124 10.70 -8.16 10.62
N ASN A 125 10.73 -8.43 9.31
CA ASN A 125 11.72 -9.33 8.70
C ASN A 125 13.02 -8.59 8.38
N ALA A 126 13.69 -8.13 9.44
CA ALA A 126 15.01 -7.53 9.37
C ALA A 126 16.06 -8.48 8.74
N ASP A 127 15.83 -9.79 8.85
CA ASP A 127 16.74 -10.85 8.37
C ASP A 127 16.82 -10.94 6.83
N LEU A 128 15.92 -10.28 6.11
CA LEU A 128 15.95 -10.21 4.65
C LEU A 128 17.13 -9.37 4.11
N ILE A 129 17.71 -8.52 4.94
CA ILE A 129 18.88 -7.71 4.60
C ILE A 129 20.00 -8.10 5.55
N THR A 130 20.94 -8.90 5.06
CA THR A 130 22.12 -9.40 5.81
C THR A 130 23.12 -8.31 6.20
N GLN A 131 22.95 -7.09 5.69
CA GLN A 131 23.78 -5.96 6.05
C GLN A 131 23.08 -5.09 7.10
N SER A 132 23.62 -5.09 8.32
CA SER A 132 23.26 -4.09 9.32
C SER A 132 23.81 -2.73 8.91
N SER A 133 22.95 -1.73 8.73
CA SER A 133 23.42 -0.35 8.63
C SER A 133 24.03 0.06 9.97
N LEU A 134 25.02 0.91 9.92
CA LEU A 134 25.62 1.52 11.12
C LEU A 134 24.64 2.43 11.89
N TRP A 135 23.50 2.82 11.28
CA TRP A 135 22.68 3.93 11.74
C TRP A 135 21.20 3.57 11.99
N MET A 136 20.67 2.49 11.42
CA MET A 136 19.24 2.20 11.47
C MET A 136 18.94 0.70 11.44
N GLU A 137 17.99 0.26 12.26
CA GLU A 137 17.47 -1.10 12.23
C GLU A 137 16.89 -1.43 10.84
N PRO A 138 17.22 -2.60 10.24
CA PRO A 138 16.80 -2.95 8.89
C PRO A 138 15.29 -2.86 8.64
N GLY A 139 14.46 -3.25 9.60
CA GLY A 139 13.01 -3.16 9.47
C GLY A 139 12.48 -1.73 9.45
N ILE A 140 13.10 -0.81 10.21
CA ILE A 140 12.78 0.63 10.13
C ILE A 140 13.20 1.16 8.76
N PHE A 141 14.43 0.82 8.33
CA PHE A 141 14.94 1.25 7.03
C PHE A 141 14.02 0.83 5.90
N LEU A 142 13.57 -0.44 5.84
CA LEU A 142 12.72 -0.95 4.77
C LEU A 142 11.39 -0.21 4.66
N VAL A 143 10.72 0.05 5.78
CA VAL A 143 9.46 0.80 5.78
C VAL A 143 9.69 2.24 5.38
N MET A 144 10.72 2.88 5.93
CA MET A 144 11.08 4.27 5.58
C MET A 144 11.47 4.39 4.11
N PHE A 145 12.24 3.42 3.60
CA PHE A 145 12.64 3.36 2.20
C PHE A 145 11.43 3.26 1.27
N ALA A 146 10.47 2.37 1.57
CA ALA A 146 9.23 2.25 0.79
C ALA A 146 8.41 3.57 0.79
N LEU A 147 8.32 4.27 1.92
CA LEU A 147 7.65 5.57 2.02
C LEU A 147 8.37 6.64 1.20
N VAL A 148 9.71 6.72 1.33
CA VAL A 148 10.53 7.69 0.57
C VAL A 148 10.41 7.44 -0.93
N ASP A 149 10.49 6.19 -1.36
CA ASP A 149 10.37 5.83 -2.79
C ASP A 149 9.00 6.20 -3.36
N THR A 150 7.92 5.95 -2.61
CA THR A 150 6.56 6.34 -3.02
C THR A 150 6.45 7.86 -3.14
N TRP A 151 6.89 8.61 -2.13
CA TRP A 151 6.85 10.08 -2.16
C TRP A 151 7.76 10.67 -3.22
N ALA A 152 8.91 10.07 -3.47
CA ALA A 152 9.81 10.47 -4.54
C ALA A 152 9.14 10.27 -5.91
N SER A 153 8.58 9.09 -6.16
CA SER A 153 7.86 8.80 -7.40
C SER A 153 6.78 9.84 -7.68
N ASP A 154 5.92 10.15 -6.72
CA ASP A 154 4.84 11.13 -6.87
C ASP A 154 5.37 12.56 -7.07
N SER A 155 6.37 12.94 -6.29
CA SER A 155 6.95 14.29 -6.36
C SER A 155 7.63 14.55 -7.69
N PHE A 156 8.48 13.63 -8.15
CA PHE A 156 9.17 13.75 -9.43
C PHE A 156 8.19 13.62 -10.60
N ALA A 157 7.20 12.74 -10.51
CA ALA A 157 6.15 12.64 -11.52
C ALA A 157 5.37 13.95 -11.65
N TYR A 158 5.04 14.59 -10.54
CA TYR A 158 4.37 15.89 -10.53
C TYR A 158 5.26 17.01 -11.10
N LEU A 159 6.51 17.12 -10.67
CA LEU A 159 7.44 18.18 -11.10
C LEU A 159 7.73 18.08 -12.59
N VAL A 160 8.09 16.89 -13.08
CA VAL A 160 8.40 16.66 -14.49
C VAL A 160 7.14 16.78 -15.34
N GLY A 161 6.03 16.17 -14.90
CA GLY A 161 4.76 16.23 -15.61
C GLY A 161 4.19 17.64 -15.75
N ARG A 162 4.37 18.48 -14.72
CA ARG A 162 3.96 19.88 -14.77
C ARG A 162 4.81 20.72 -15.74
N ARG A 163 6.11 20.44 -15.83
CA ARG A 163 7.04 21.26 -16.66
C ARG A 163 7.15 20.75 -18.08
N PHE A 164 7.16 19.46 -18.29
CA PHE A 164 7.46 18.83 -19.57
C PHE A 164 6.32 17.96 -20.11
N GLY A 165 5.21 17.77 -19.34
CA GLY A 165 4.12 16.89 -19.74
C GLY A 165 3.39 17.39 -20.98
N ARG A 166 3.38 16.54 -22.02
CA ARG A 166 2.68 16.77 -23.29
C ARG A 166 1.66 15.69 -23.59
N HIS A 167 2.00 14.44 -23.29
CA HIS A 167 1.16 13.28 -23.60
C HIS A 167 0.40 12.82 -22.35
N LYS A 168 -0.93 12.88 -22.40
CA LYS A 168 -1.78 12.38 -21.32
C LYS A 168 -1.73 10.86 -21.28
N MET A 169 -1.54 10.27 -20.09
CA MET A 169 -1.43 8.84 -19.89
C MET A 169 -2.81 8.16 -19.86
N THR A 170 -3.72 8.67 -19.07
CA THR A 170 -5.06 8.10 -18.86
C THR A 170 -6.11 9.21 -18.70
N PRO A 171 -6.55 9.86 -19.83
CA PRO A 171 -7.43 11.03 -19.76
C PRO A 171 -8.74 10.78 -19.01
N HIS A 172 -9.33 9.59 -19.11
CA HIS A 172 -10.61 9.22 -18.51
C HIS A 172 -10.51 8.88 -17.01
N ILE A 173 -9.33 8.40 -16.55
CA ILE A 173 -9.14 7.98 -15.16
C ILE A 173 -8.49 9.09 -14.35
N SER A 174 -7.37 9.60 -14.82
CA SER A 174 -6.60 10.67 -14.17
C SER A 174 -6.08 11.68 -15.20
N PRO A 175 -6.84 12.76 -15.48
CA PRO A 175 -6.56 13.71 -16.58
C PRO A 175 -5.27 14.52 -16.38
N ASN A 176 -4.73 14.55 -15.19
CA ASN A 176 -3.52 15.31 -14.87
C ASN A 176 -2.22 14.50 -15.03
N LYS A 177 -2.29 13.17 -15.13
CA LYS A 177 -1.12 12.32 -15.31
C LYS A 177 -0.61 12.34 -16.75
N THR A 178 0.71 12.46 -16.91
CA THR A 178 1.39 12.49 -18.21
C THR A 178 2.46 11.38 -18.29
N VAL A 179 2.76 10.94 -19.50
CA VAL A 179 3.79 9.92 -19.76
C VAL A 179 5.16 10.44 -19.34
N GLU A 180 5.48 11.71 -19.65
CA GLU A 180 6.73 12.34 -19.26
C GLU A 180 6.85 12.44 -17.74
N GLY A 181 5.71 12.72 -17.06
CA GLY A 181 5.66 12.71 -15.60
C GLY A 181 5.95 11.31 -15.04
N LEU A 182 5.37 10.25 -15.60
CA LEU A 182 5.65 8.87 -15.19
C LEU A 182 7.15 8.55 -15.32
N LEU A 183 7.75 8.85 -16.48
CA LEU A 183 9.19 8.63 -16.69
C LEU A 183 10.05 9.42 -15.71
N GLY A 184 9.66 10.67 -15.42
CA GLY A 184 10.32 11.50 -14.41
C GLY A 184 10.19 10.92 -13.01
N GLY A 185 9.02 10.39 -12.64
CA GLY A 185 8.77 9.70 -11.38
C GLY A 185 9.63 8.46 -11.23
N VAL A 186 9.69 7.61 -12.27
CA VAL A 186 10.53 6.40 -12.29
C VAL A 186 12.01 6.77 -12.12
N ALA A 187 12.52 7.68 -12.91
CA ALA A 187 13.92 8.08 -12.84
C ALA A 187 14.28 8.72 -11.48
N GLY A 188 13.44 9.64 -10.99
CA GLY A 188 13.65 10.31 -9.71
C GLY A 188 13.57 9.35 -8.52
N CYS A 189 12.65 8.41 -8.52
CA CYS A 189 12.53 7.36 -7.50
C CYS A 189 13.79 6.49 -7.46
N ILE A 190 14.24 5.97 -8.61
CA ILE A 190 15.45 5.12 -8.69
C ILE A 190 16.68 5.87 -8.20
N ILE A 191 16.88 7.12 -8.65
CA ILE A 191 18.05 7.92 -8.25
C ILE A 191 18.03 8.18 -6.74
N LEU A 192 16.90 8.69 -6.21
CA LEU A 192 16.81 9.05 -4.80
C LEU A 192 16.91 7.82 -3.90
N GLY A 193 16.19 6.72 -4.21
CA GLY A 193 16.24 5.52 -3.40
C GLY A 193 17.63 4.85 -3.42
N THR A 194 18.30 4.84 -4.57
CA THR A 194 19.69 4.35 -4.66
C THR A 194 20.64 5.17 -3.78
N ILE A 195 20.49 6.51 -3.79
CA ILE A 195 21.26 7.41 -2.93
C ILE A 195 20.97 7.17 -1.46
N VAL A 196 19.69 6.98 -1.10
CA VAL A 196 19.26 6.68 0.28
C VAL A 196 19.86 5.37 0.76
N ALA A 197 19.80 4.31 -0.05
CA ALA A 197 20.39 3.02 0.30
C ALA A 197 21.91 3.16 0.55
N TRP A 198 22.62 3.86 -0.33
CA TRP A 198 24.04 4.14 -0.15
C TRP A 198 24.34 4.95 1.12
N ALA A 199 23.60 6.04 1.36
CA ALA A 199 23.80 6.91 2.51
C ALA A 199 23.59 6.20 3.85
N PHE A 200 22.70 5.22 3.90
CA PHE A 200 22.46 4.40 5.09
C PHE A 200 23.32 3.14 5.17
N GLY A 201 24.29 2.97 4.27
CA GLY A 201 25.25 1.85 4.29
C GLY A 201 24.70 0.53 3.79
N TYR A 202 23.53 0.55 3.12
CA TYR A 202 22.96 -0.63 2.49
C TYR A 202 23.55 -0.87 1.09
N ASN A 203 23.45 -2.10 0.60
CA ASN A 203 23.94 -2.46 -0.71
C ASN A 203 23.20 -1.67 -1.81
N VAL A 204 23.97 -0.88 -2.57
CA VAL A 204 23.47 0.00 -3.63
C VAL A 204 22.69 -0.74 -4.71
N PHE A 205 23.12 -1.98 -5.05
CA PHE A 205 22.44 -2.79 -6.05
C PHE A 205 21.04 -3.21 -5.59
N TYR A 206 20.89 -3.63 -4.32
CA TYR A 206 19.57 -3.93 -3.76
C TYR A 206 18.70 -2.68 -3.65
N GLY A 207 19.28 -1.54 -3.24
CA GLY A 207 18.59 -0.25 -3.26
C GLY A 207 18.06 0.11 -4.64
N PHE A 208 18.87 -0.03 -5.67
CA PHE A 208 18.48 0.19 -7.06
C PHE A 208 17.30 -0.72 -7.48
N ILE A 209 17.38 -2.04 -7.23
CA ILE A 209 16.32 -2.99 -7.59
C ILE A 209 15.02 -2.68 -6.85
N MET A 210 15.08 -2.39 -5.55
CA MET A 210 13.90 -2.06 -4.75
C MET A 210 13.24 -0.78 -5.25
N SER A 211 14.01 0.27 -5.53
CA SER A 211 13.49 1.53 -6.08
C SER A 211 12.95 1.36 -7.49
N LEU A 212 13.56 0.53 -8.32
CA LEU A 212 13.02 0.19 -9.63
C LEU A 212 11.64 -0.48 -9.50
N MET A 213 11.49 -1.45 -8.62
CA MET A 213 10.20 -2.10 -8.36
C MET A 213 9.17 -1.11 -7.82
N ALA A 214 9.54 -0.31 -6.82
CA ALA A 214 8.66 0.70 -6.23
C ALA A 214 8.22 1.74 -7.25
N SER A 215 9.13 2.22 -8.11
CA SER A 215 8.84 3.24 -9.13
C SER A 215 7.84 2.79 -10.19
N VAL A 216 7.74 1.49 -10.44
CA VAL A 216 6.74 0.91 -11.35
C VAL A 216 5.43 0.60 -10.62
N MET A 217 5.50 0.02 -9.43
CA MET A 217 4.32 -0.43 -8.68
C MET A 217 3.52 0.73 -8.07
N ALA A 218 4.18 1.79 -7.59
CA ALA A 218 3.48 2.93 -6.99
C ALA A 218 2.53 3.65 -7.98
N PRO A 219 2.95 4.02 -9.20
CA PRO A 219 2.04 4.59 -10.19
C PRO A 219 0.90 3.65 -10.62
N ILE A 220 1.16 2.35 -10.69
CA ILE A 220 0.12 1.34 -11.00
C ILE A 220 -0.93 1.33 -9.89
N GLY A 221 -0.51 1.30 -8.62
CA GLY A 221 -1.41 1.35 -7.47
C GLY A 221 -2.28 2.60 -7.43
N ASP A 222 -1.68 3.77 -7.68
CA ASP A 222 -2.40 5.06 -7.71
C ASP A 222 -3.39 5.15 -8.90
N LEU A 223 -3.02 4.60 -10.06
CA LEU A 223 -3.95 4.49 -11.19
C LEU A 223 -5.10 3.54 -10.88
N PHE A 224 -4.82 2.43 -10.23
CA PHE A 224 -5.82 1.46 -9.84
C PHE A 224 -6.81 2.06 -8.81
N GLU A 225 -6.31 2.77 -7.80
CA GLU A 225 -7.15 3.50 -6.85
C GLU A 225 -8.03 4.55 -7.58
N SER A 226 -7.43 5.31 -8.49
CA SER A 226 -8.14 6.31 -9.29
C SER A 226 -9.22 5.66 -10.16
N TYR A 227 -8.92 4.51 -10.77
CA TYR A 227 -9.88 3.73 -11.55
C TYR A 227 -11.06 3.25 -10.69
N MET A 228 -10.78 2.67 -9.52
CA MET A 228 -11.83 2.23 -8.60
C MET A 228 -12.75 3.39 -8.18
N LYS A 229 -12.18 4.54 -7.88
CA LYS A 229 -12.97 5.75 -7.54
C LYS A 229 -13.90 6.14 -8.68
N ARG A 230 -13.41 6.19 -9.92
CA ARG A 230 -14.24 6.53 -11.09
C ARG A 230 -15.31 5.49 -11.37
N ALA A 231 -14.97 4.19 -11.25
CA ALA A 231 -15.93 3.11 -11.42
C ALA A 231 -17.06 3.12 -10.37
N CYS A 232 -16.83 3.77 -9.23
CA CYS A 232 -17.80 3.92 -8.15
C CYS A 232 -18.40 5.34 -8.07
N ASP A 233 -18.27 6.18 -9.12
CA ASP A 233 -18.76 7.56 -9.18
C ASP A 233 -18.28 8.45 -8.02
N VAL A 234 -17.07 8.21 -7.52
CA VAL A 234 -16.42 9.00 -6.47
C VAL A 234 -15.24 9.78 -7.06
N LYS A 235 -15.04 11.01 -6.54
CA LYS A 235 -13.90 11.87 -6.93
C LYS A 235 -12.71 11.71 -5.99
#